data_d54f9a8b2a1ec4ed0ee43bbf1873171c
#
_entry.id   d54f9a8b2a1ec4ed0ee43bbf1873171c
#
_cell.length_a   1.000
_cell.length_b   1.000
_cell.length_c   1.000
_cell.angle_alpha   90.00
_cell.angle_beta   90.00
_cell.angle_gamma   90.00
#
_symmetry.space_group_name_H-M   'P 1'
#
loop_
_entity.id
_entity.type
_entity.pdbx_description
1 polymer ?
#
loop_
_entity_poly.entity_id
_entity_poly.type
_entity_poly.pdbx_seq_one_letter_code
_entity_poly.pdbx_strand_id
1 'polypeptide(L)'
;MGIGKFLKDNKSSHRVWMYYELYIKNFRKRISKYHSQYGEDREISEFFKKKNKGYYFDIGCFHPIRYSNTFYLFKKGWQGTNIDVNQTSIDLFNIARPHDKNICAAISDDSHEVDFFEDDILGPVNTIDNKMYEKSKGTFFRKGIVNKIKTSKIFDLIS
;
A
#
# COMPACT_ATOMS: atom_id res chain seq x y z
N MET A 1 2.54 -26.70 -0.96
CA MET A 1 2.87 -25.39 -0.40
C MET A 1 3.46 -24.54 -1.53
N GLY A 2 2.79 -23.44 -1.91
CA GLY A 2 3.26 -22.65 -3.06
C GLY A 2 4.56 -21.90 -2.76
N ILE A 3 5.42 -21.75 -3.76
CA ILE A 3 6.73 -21.10 -3.64
C ILE A 3 6.65 -19.71 -2.98
N GLY A 4 5.60 -18.96 -3.28
CA GLY A 4 5.37 -17.63 -2.71
C GLY A 4 5.13 -17.66 -1.19
N LYS A 5 4.48 -18.68 -0.64
CA LYS A 5 4.29 -18.83 0.81
C LYS A 5 5.60 -19.16 1.51
N PHE A 6 6.39 -20.08 0.94
CA PHE A 6 7.72 -20.41 1.48
C PHE A 6 8.64 -19.19 1.55
N LEU A 7 8.71 -18.41 0.47
CA LEU A 7 9.53 -17.19 0.40
C LEU A 7 9.07 -16.11 1.38
N LYS A 8 7.76 -15.97 1.60
CA LYS A 8 7.15 -15.00 2.50
C LYS A 8 7.47 -15.28 3.98
N ASP A 9 7.38 -16.55 4.37
CA ASP A 9 7.50 -16.97 5.77
C ASP A 9 8.96 -17.07 6.26
N ASN A 10 9.96 -16.97 5.35
CA ASN A 10 11.37 -17.07 5.67
C ASN A 10 12.05 -15.69 5.58
N LYS A 11 12.57 -15.19 6.72
CA LYS A 11 13.25 -13.87 6.80
C LYS A 11 14.36 -13.69 5.78
N SER A 12 15.16 -14.72 5.51
CA SER A 12 16.27 -14.67 4.56
C SER A 12 15.82 -14.56 3.10
N SER A 13 14.61 -15.01 2.77
CA SER A 13 14.03 -14.96 1.43
C SER A 13 12.96 -13.89 1.25
N HIS A 14 12.66 -13.10 2.30
CA HIS A 14 11.62 -12.07 2.26
C HIS A 14 11.84 -11.06 1.11
N ARG A 15 13.09 -10.64 0.90
CA ARG A 15 13.44 -9.75 -0.22
C ARG A 15 13.14 -10.39 -1.58
N VAL A 16 13.46 -11.67 -1.74
CA VAL A 16 13.13 -12.43 -2.96
C VAL A 16 11.62 -12.52 -3.16
N TRP A 17 10.86 -12.73 -2.05
CA TRP A 17 9.42 -12.70 -2.09
C TRP A 17 8.86 -11.35 -2.55
N MET A 18 9.43 -10.22 -2.11
CA MET A 18 8.99 -8.89 -2.59
C MET A 18 9.18 -8.73 -4.10
N TYR A 19 10.31 -9.17 -4.66
CA TYR A 19 10.52 -9.18 -6.12
C TYR A 19 9.54 -10.12 -6.83
N TYR A 20 9.26 -11.29 -6.29
CA TYR A 20 8.25 -12.21 -6.80
C TYR A 20 6.85 -11.56 -6.79
N GLU A 21 6.46 -10.92 -5.68
CA GLU A 21 5.18 -10.20 -5.55
C GLU A 21 5.05 -9.09 -6.59
N LEU A 22 6.10 -8.28 -6.78
CA LEU A 22 6.09 -7.14 -7.71
C LEU A 22 6.09 -7.56 -9.19
N TYR A 23 6.94 -8.51 -9.56
CA TYR A 23 7.27 -8.70 -10.97
C TYR A 23 6.71 -9.99 -11.57
N ILE A 24 6.44 -11.01 -10.76
CA ILE A 24 5.95 -12.30 -11.23
C ILE A 24 4.45 -12.44 -10.93
N LYS A 25 4.07 -12.40 -9.67
CA LYS A 25 2.68 -12.60 -9.24
C LYS A 25 1.73 -11.54 -9.79
N ASN A 26 2.16 -10.28 -9.82
CA ASN A 26 1.36 -9.17 -10.32
C ASN A 26 1.71 -8.75 -11.76
N PHE A 27 2.39 -9.59 -12.54
CA PHE A 27 2.80 -9.28 -13.91
C PHE A 27 1.62 -8.84 -14.78
N ARG A 28 0.50 -9.58 -14.80
CA ARG A 28 -0.71 -9.23 -15.58
C ARG A 28 -1.30 -7.88 -15.15
N LYS A 29 -1.29 -7.58 -13.86
CA LYS A 29 -1.72 -6.28 -13.34
C LYS A 29 -0.79 -5.16 -13.79
N ARG A 30 0.52 -5.40 -13.80
CA ARG A 30 1.53 -4.42 -14.22
C ARG A 30 1.34 -3.94 -15.65
N ILE A 31 0.98 -4.83 -16.57
CA ILE A 31 0.74 -4.52 -17.98
C ILE A 31 -0.69 -4.04 -18.27
N SER A 32 -1.58 -4.14 -17.29
CA SER A 32 -2.95 -3.63 -17.41
C SER A 32 -2.97 -2.11 -17.59
N LYS A 33 -4.06 -1.61 -18.15
CA LYS A 33 -4.29 -0.16 -18.29
C LYS A 33 -4.68 0.46 -16.93
N TYR A 34 -5.51 -0.23 -16.16
CA TYR A 34 -6.06 0.22 -14.88
C TYR A 34 -5.72 -0.78 -13.77
N HIS A 35 -5.54 -0.28 -12.56
CA HIS A 35 -4.95 -1.00 -11.44
C HIS A 35 -5.77 -0.92 -10.15
N SER A 36 -6.60 0.12 -10.00
CA SER A 36 -7.43 0.34 -8.82
C SER A 36 -8.46 -0.78 -8.57
N GLN A 37 -9.09 -0.78 -7.44
CA GLN A 37 -10.04 -1.81 -7.05
C GLN A 37 -11.41 -1.61 -7.72
N TYR A 38 -11.87 -0.36 -7.80
CA TYR A 38 -13.20 -0.02 -8.29
C TYR A 38 -13.19 0.91 -9.52
N GLY A 39 -12.02 1.17 -10.12
CA GLY A 39 -11.87 2.02 -11.31
C GLY A 39 -11.53 3.48 -11.03
N GLU A 40 -11.14 3.82 -9.79
CA GLU A 40 -10.79 5.19 -9.38
C GLU A 40 -9.64 5.73 -10.24
N ASP A 41 -8.65 4.90 -10.57
CA ASP A 41 -7.53 5.29 -11.42
C ASP A 41 -7.94 5.62 -12.86
N ARG A 42 -9.09 5.14 -13.32
CA ARG A 42 -9.67 5.52 -14.60
C ARG A 42 -10.13 6.97 -14.58
N GLU A 43 -10.87 7.37 -13.54
CA GLU A 43 -11.36 8.74 -13.36
C GLU A 43 -10.17 9.71 -13.18
N ILE A 44 -9.19 9.32 -12.36
CA ILE A 44 -7.95 10.07 -12.18
C ILE A 44 -7.22 10.23 -13.52
N SER A 45 -7.13 9.17 -14.32
CA SER A 45 -6.45 9.20 -15.61
C SER A 45 -7.13 10.13 -16.62
N GLU A 46 -8.46 10.16 -16.62
CA GLU A 46 -9.24 11.04 -17.50
C GLU A 46 -9.12 12.50 -17.06
N PHE A 47 -9.21 12.78 -15.75
CA PHE A 47 -9.06 14.13 -15.21
C PHE A 47 -7.68 14.74 -15.51
N PHE A 48 -6.63 13.95 -15.36
CA PHE A 48 -5.25 14.39 -15.59
C PHE A 48 -4.69 14.03 -16.97
N LYS A 49 -5.54 13.70 -17.97
CA LYS A 49 -5.08 13.23 -19.28
C LYS A 49 -4.16 14.22 -20.00
N LYS A 50 -4.41 15.52 -19.84
CA LYS A 50 -3.63 16.61 -20.46
C LYS A 50 -2.37 16.99 -19.68
N LYS A 51 -2.19 16.49 -18.44
CA LYS A 51 -1.02 16.79 -17.60
C LYS A 51 0.01 15.65 -17.71
N ASN A 52 1.20 15.97 -18.15
CA ASN A 52 2.27 14.99 -18.33
C ASN A 52 3.11 14.77 -17.06
N LYS A 53 3.12 15.73 -16.13
CA LYS A 53 3.86 15.67 -14.87
C LYS A 53 3.03 16.26 -13.75
N GLY A 54 3.26 15.78 -12.54
CA GLY A 54 2.64 16.29 -11.33
C GLY A 54 3.18 15.58 -10.10
N TYR A 55 2.59 15.89 -8.97
CA TYR A 55 2.91 15.27 -7.70
C TYR A 55 1.63 14.76 -7.05
N TYR A 56 1.67 13.58 -6.45
CA TYR A 56 0.52 12.96 -5.78
C TYR A 56 0.84 12.60 -4.32
N PHE A 57 -0.21 12.53 -3.52
CA PHE A 57 -0.20 11.92 -2.19
C PHE A 57 -1.11 10.70 -2.21
N ASP A 58 -0.58 9.55 -1.81
CA ASP A 58 -1.28 8.27 -1.74
C ASP A 58 -1.25 7.78 -0.29
N ILE A 59 -2.35 8.00 0.45
CA ILE A 59 -2.48 7.65 1.86
C ILE A 59 -3.27 6.35 1.96
N GLY A 60 -2.71 5.36 2.66
CA GLY A 60 -3.19 3.98 2.61
C GLY A 60 -2.85 3.32 1.27
N CYS A 61 -1.62 3.54 0.81
CA CYS A 61 -1.20 3.19 -0.54
C CYS A 61 -1.09 1.68 -0.83
N PHE A 62 -1.08 0.83 0.19
CA PHE A 62 -1.15 -0.62 0.17
C PHE A 62 -0.11 -1.33 -0.72
N HIS A 63 -0.19 -1.20 -2.03
CA HIS A 63 0.67 -1.93 -2.96
C HIS A 63 0.97 -1.08 -4.20
N PRO A 64 2.23 -1.00 -4.69
CA PRO A 64 2.60 -0.08 -5.76
C PRO A 64 1.97 -0.38 -7.13
N ILE A 65 1.38 -1.56 -7.30
CA ILE A 65 0.75 -1.99 -8.58
C ILE A 65 -0.71 -2.41 -8.38
N ARG A 66 -0.96 -3.37 -7.46
CA ARG A 66 -2.27 -3.95 -7.22
C ARG A 66 -3.13 -3.00 -6.38
N TYR A 67 -4.35 -2.70 -6.85
CA TYR A 67 -5.30 -1.77 -6.23
C TYR A 67 -4.75 -0.34 -6.07
N SER A 68 -3.73 0.02 -6.86
CA SER A 68 -3.12 1.34 -6.80
C SER A 68 -3.88 2.36 -7.62
N ASN A 69 -4.29 3.44 -6.99
CA ASN A 69 -4.91 4.59 -7.63
C ASN A 69 -3.89 5.47 -8.36
N THR A 70 -2.61 5.38 -7.98
CA THR A 70 -1.53 6.26 -8.45
C THR A 70 -0.57 5.60 -9.44
N PHE A 71 -0.65 4.27 -9.67
CA PHE A 71 0.29 3.60 -10.58
C PHE A 71 0.20 4.10 -12.03
N TYR A 72 -0.98 4.49 -12.48
CA TYR A 72 -1.15 5.12 -13.79
C TYR A 72 -0.37 6.44 -13.88
N LEU A 73 -0.46 7.30 -12.87
CA LEU A 73 0.27 8.57 -12.80
C LEU A 73 1.77 8.34 -12.74
N PHE A 74 2.21 7.39 -11.90
CA PHE A 74 3.62 6.98 -11.83
C PHE A 74 4.16 6.55 -13.20
N LYS A 75 3.42 5.72 -13.96
CA LYS A 75 3.81 5.32 -15.32
C LYS A 75 3.91 6.50 -16.29
N LYS A 76 3.19 7.60 -16.06
CA LYS A 76 3.30 8.86 -16.81
C LYS A 76 4.48 9.73 -16.36
N GLY A 77 5.29 9.31 -15.39
CA GLY A 77 6.43 10.06 -14.89
C GLY A 77 6.08 11.09 -13.80
N TRP A 78 4.92 10.94 -13.14
CA TRP A 78 4.63 11.67 -11.92
C TRP A 78 5.44 11.12 -10.77
N GLN A 79 5.74 11.96 -9.78
CA GLN A 79 6.31 11.58 -8.50
C GLN A 79 5.29 11.79 -7.38
N GLY A 80 5.54 11.20 -6.23
CA GLY A 80 4.61 11.36 -5.12
C GLY A 80 5.16 10.97 -3.76
N THR A 81 4.28 11.15 -2.76
CA THR A 81 4.46 10.61 -1.42
C THR A 81 3.46 9.48 -1.22
N ASN A 82 3.97 8.30 -0.90
CA ASN A 82 3.19 7.12 -0.56
C ASN A 82 3.29 6.88 0.95
N ILE A 83 2.16 6.76 1.62
CA ILE A 83 2.09 6.57 3.07
C ILE A 83 1.24 5.35 3.37
N ASP A 84 1.76 4.44 4.17
CA ASP A 84 1.03 3.29 4.66
C ASP A 84 1.51 2.92 6.07
N VAL A 85 0.64 2.37 6.88
CA VAL A 85 0.96 1.87 8.21
C VAL A 85 1.77 0.57 8.16
N ASN A 86 1.65 -0.17 7.05
CA ASN A 86 2.28 -1.45 6.86
C ASN A 86 3.69 -1.29 6.27
N GLN A 87 4.72 -1.68 7.04
CA GLN A 87 6.11 -1.59 6.61
C GLN A 87 6.37 -2.40 5.32
N THR A 88 5.75 -3.57 5.16
CA THR A 88 5.92 -4.38 3.94
C THR A 88 5.38 -3.67 2.69
N SER A 89 4.28 -2.94 2.82
CA SER A 89 3.76 -2.06 1.75
C SER A 89 4.81 -1.04 1.34
N ILE A 90 5.38 -0.33 2.31
CA ILE A 90 6.42 0.69 2.07
C ILE A 90 7.69 0.09 1.47
N ASP A 91 8.12 -1.08 1.92
CA ASP A 91 9.28 -1.78 1.34
C ASP A 91 9.06 -2.14 -0.14
N LEU A 92 7.83 -2.55 -0.51
CA LEU A 92 7.46 -2.77 -1.91
C LEU A 92 7.50 -1.46 -2.74
N PHE A 93 7.04 -0.33 -2.15
CA PHE A 93 7.14 0.98 -2.80
C PHE A 93 8.59 1.42 -2.95
N ASN A 94 9.46 1.21 -1.98
CA ASN A 94 10.90 1.51 -2.06
C ASN A 94 11.60 0.76 -3.21
N ILE A 95 11.16 -0.46 -3.50
CA ILE A 95 11.67 -1.24 -4.65
C ILE A 95 11.06 -0.75 -5.97
N ALA A 96 9.76 -0.53 -6.01
CA ALA A 96 9.02 -0.27 -7.25
C ALA A 96 9.04 1.20 -7.69
N ARG A 97 9.13 2.13 -6.72
CA ARG A 97 9.08 3.59 -6.91
C ARG A 97 10.15 4.28 -6.05
N PRO A 98 11.45 4.04 -6.32
CA PRO A 98 12.54 4.50 -5.45
C PRO A 98 12.74 6.03 -5.45
N HIS A 99 12.13 6.75 -6.39
CA HIS A 99 12.19 8.22 -6.47
C HIS A 99 10.99 8.91 -5.81
N ASP A 100 10.01 8.15 -5.33
CA ASP A 100 8.92 8.65 -4.51
C ASP A 100 9.35 8.74 -3.03
N LYS A 101 8.71 9.61 -2.26
CA LYS A 101 8.83 9.63 -0.79
C LYS A 101 7.92 8.55 -0.22
N ASN A 102 8.49 7.47 0.35
CA ASN A 102 7.73 6.34 0.87
C ASN A 102 7.84 6.31 2.40
N ILE A 103 6.74 6.45 3.11
CA ILE A 103 6.70 6.68 4.55
C ILE A 103 5.84 5.62 5.23
N CYS A 104 6.41 4.90 6.20
CA CYS A 104 5.66 4.01 7.07
C CYS A 104 5.10 4.81 8.25
N ALA A 105 3.81 5.13 8.21
CA ALA A 105 3.13 5.88 9.27
C ALA A 105 1.63 5.66 9.25
N ALA A 106 1.01 5.75 10.43
CA ALA A 106 -0.42 5.91 10.61
C ALA A 106 -0.76 7.40 10.67
N ILE A 107 -1.72 7.85 9.88
CA ILE A 107 -2.11 9.26 9.81
C ILE A 107 -3.33 9.51 10.69
N SER A 108 -3.28 10.57 11.49
CA SER A 108 -4.40 11.09 12.28
C SER A 108 -4.29 12.61 12.43
N ASP A 109 -5.34 13.22 12.98
CA ASP A 109 -5.38 14.67 13.30
C ASP A 109 -4.41 15.04 14.43
N ASP A 110 -4.05 14.08 15.28
CA ASP A 110 -3.12 14.24 16.39
C ASP A 110 -2.21 13.01 16.55
N SER A 111 -1.21 13.14 17.42
CA SER A 111 -0.27 12.07 17.72
C SER A 111 -0.71 11.31 18.97
N HIS A 112 -1.29 10.14 18.78
CA HIS A 112 -1.71 9.22 19.85
C HIS A 112 -1.43 7.77 19.48
N GLU A 113 -1.61 6.86 20.42
CA GLU A 113 -1.46 5.42 20.18
C GLU A 113 -2.80 4.83 19.72
N VAL A 114 -2.76 4.02 18.66
CA VAL A 114 -3.92 3.31 18.12
C VAL A 114 -3.62 1.82 17.93
N ASP A 115 -4.65 1.02 17.90
CA ASP A 115 -4.55 -0.39 17.54
C ASP A 115 -4.48 -0.53 16.01
N PHE A 116 -3.50 -1.28 15.53
CA PHE A 116 -3.39 -1.70 14.13
C PHE A 116 -3.80 -3.16 14.02
N PHE A 117 -4.88 -3.39 13.28
CA PHE A 117 -5.44 -4.72 13.04
C PHE A 117 -4.86 -5.29 11.76
N GLU A 118 -4.09 -6.36 11.90
CA GLU A 118 -3.39 -7.02 10.79
C GLU A 118 -3.89 -8.45 10.61
N ASP A 119 -4.34 -8.81 9.40
CA ASP A 119 -4.70 -10.19 9.04
C ASP A 119 -3.56 -10.92 8.33
N ASP A 120 -2.89 -10.23 7.45
CA ASP A 120 -1.75 -10.74 6.68
C ASP A 120 -0.69 -9.65 6.52
N ILE A 121 0.58 -10.05 6.38
CA ILE A 121 1.75 -9.17 6.16
C ILE A 121 1.55 -8.19 4.98
N LEU A 122 0.69 -8.53 4.02
CA LEU A 122 0.26 -7.70 2.90
C LEU A 122 -1.24 -7.90 2.67
N GLY A 123 -2.03 -7.60 3.69
CA GLY A 123 -3.49 -7.73 3.68
C GLY A 123 -4.18 -6.42 3.27
N PRO A 124 -5.05 -6.43 2.24
CA PRO A 124 -5.77 -5.22 1.83
C PRO A 124 -6.84 -4.77 2.84
N VAL A 125 -7.09 -5.55 3.86
CA VAL A 125 -8.06 -5.27 4.93
C VAL A 125 -7.40 -4.81 6.22
N ASN A 126 -6.06 -4.77 6.29
CA ASN A 126 -5.35 -4.23 7.45
C ASN A 126 -5.78 -2.78 7.72
N THR A 127 -6.10 -2.45 8.96
CA THR A 127 -6.73 -1.15 9.30
C THR A 127 -6.38 -0.70 10.70
N ILE A 128 -6.49 0.61 10.94
CA ILE A 128 -6.51 1.23 12.27
C ILE A 128 -7.94 1.58 12.73
N ASP A 129 -8.94 1.37 11.88
CA ASP A 129 -10.34 1.64 12.21
C ASP A 129 -10.96 0.46 12.95
N ASN A 130 -11.17 0.66 14.25
CA ASN A 130 -11.79 -0.35 15.12
C ASN A 130 -13.21 -0.73 14.69
N LYS A 131 -14.01 0.22 14.16
CA LYS A 131 -15.38 -0.07 13.68
C LYS A 131 -15.33 -0.97 12.45
N MET A 132 -14.40 -0.70 11.53
CA MET A 132 -14.18 -1.55 10.36
C MET A 132 -13.72 -2.95 10.78
N TYR A 133 -12.79 -3.06 11.73
CA TYR A 133 -12.32 -4.33 12.26
C TYR A 133 -13.45 -5.15 12.89
N GLU A 134 -14.20 -4.59 13.83
CA GLU A 134 -15.28 -5.31 14.51
C GLU A 134 -16.39 -5.75 13.53
N LYS A 135 -16.73 -4.93 12.54
CA LYS A 135 -17.69 -5.29 11.48
C LYS A 135 -17.20 -6.42 10.58
N SER A 136 -15.90 -6.54 10.39
CA SER A 136 -15.27 -7.47 9.44
C SER A 136 -14.68 -8.72 10.11
N LYS A 137 -14.67 -8.76 11.44
CA LYS A 137 -14.15 -9.86 12.25
C LYS A 137 -14.85 -11.18 11.91
N GLY A 138 -14.05 -12.22 11.67
CA GLY A 138 -14.56 -13.54 11.27
C GLY A 138 -14.93 -13.67 9.78
N THR A 139 -15.07 -12.57 9.05
CA THR A 139 -15.33 -12.59 7.60
C THR A 139 -14.06 -12.32 6.80
N PHE A 140 -13.43 -11.18 7.03
CA PHE A 140 -12.20 -10.76 6.35
C PHE A 140 -10.95 -10.91 7.21
N PHE A 141 -11.06 -10.67 8.54
CA PHE A 141 -9.98 -10.89 9.49
C PHE A 141 -10.06 -12.32 10.05
N ARG A 142 -9.09 -13.15 9.67
CA ARG A 142 -8.98 -14.55 10.12
C ARG A 142 -8.04 -14.71 11.31
N LYS A 143 -6.95 -13.96 11.34
CA LYS A 143 -5.91 -14.03 12.38
C LYS A 143 -6.04 -12.93 13.43
N GLY A 144 -6.40 -11.71 13.02
CA GLY A 144 -6.68 -10.59 13.92
C GLY A 144 -5.51 -10.23 14.84
N ILE A 145 -4.30 -10.09 14.29
CA ILE A 145 -3.14 -9.61 15.08
C ILE A 145 -3.36 -8.13 15.36
N VAL A 146 -3.24 -7.75 16.63
CA VAL A 146 -3.37 -6.35 17.05
C VAL A 146 -1.99 -5.87 17.52
N ASN A 147 -1.48 -4.84 16.85
CA ASN A 147 -0.25 -4.15 17.20
C ASN A 147 -0.57 -2.71 17.60
N LYS A 148 0.13 -2.19 18.61
CA LYS A 148 0.02 -0.77 18.96
C LYS A 148 0.98 0.05 18.15
N ILE A 149 0.47 1.12 17.55
CA ILE A 149 1.25 2.03 16.71
C ILE A 149 0.94 3.48 17.06
N LYS A 150 1.92 4.35 16.88
CA LYS A 150 1.74 5.79 17.08
C LYS A 150 1.32 6.46 15.79
N THR A 151 0.28 7.29 15.87
CA THR A 151 -0.15 8.13 14.74
C THR A 151 0.75 9.37 14.60
N SER A 152 0.72 9.96 13.42
CA SER A 152 1.42 11.20 13.08
C SER A 152 0.50 12.12 12.30
N LYS A 153 0.67 13.44 12.48
CA LYS A 153 0.00 14.42 11.62
C LYS A 153 0.63 14.42 10.25
N ILE A 154 -0.17 14.58 9.21
CA ILE A 154 0.34 14.58 7.83
C ILE A 154 1.39 15.68 7.61
N PHE A 155 1.19 16.88 8.18
CA PHE A 155 2.11 18.00 8.03
C PHE A 155 3.50 17.73 8.62
N ASP A 156 3.58 16.92 9.70
CA ASP A 156 4.86 16.56 10.32
C ASP A 156 5.69 15.58 9.45
N LEU A 157 5.03 14.90 8.51
CA LEU A 157 5.65 13.92 7.63
C LEU A 157 6.09 14.49 6.26
N ILE A 158 5.48 15.60 5.83
CA ILE A 158 5.70 16.18 4.50
C ILE A 158 6.44 17.51 4.51
N SER A 159 6.69 18.07 5.72
CA SER A 159 7.50 19.29 5.93
C SER A 159 9.00 19.10 5.61
#